data_e30c3feea375779416a4c55c2747554a
#
_entry.id   e30c3feea375779416a4c55c2747554a
#
_cell.length_a   1.000
_cell.length_b   1.000
_cell.length_c   1.000
_cell.angle_alpha   90.00
_cell.angle_beta   90.00
_cell.angle_gamma   90.00
#
_symmetry.space_group_name_H-M   'P 1'
#
loop_
_entity.id
_entity.type
_entity.pdbx_description
1 polymer ?
#
loop_
_entity_poly.entity_id
_entity_poly.type
_entity_poly.pdbx_seq_one_letter_code
_entity_poly.pdbx_strand_id
1 'polypeptide(L)'
;NKKLLLVEDGGYLAPQLNALSLEKKSVRDAMIYYGFDPGKKNEGLKEILPVSDKDLEKPLGEWLSAFFTGSVEHTRNGYDRLVGVQKKYNRLQFPALTIAVSKTKREMESREVSVSILHAVESILHGQGLVLSNRRALVLGSRGAIGQCLVQHLKSRIQPDRVAGVDLVINSKNSSAQGITEAAALEKLGKEHVRDADIILGVIGKSIFTDEWIEDLILNGKRPHVFFASGSTKTLEFTHLSHYVEKLRQAQSPRIRGQAARVDAEPIRDPQTGLIQGTQVRIELDKKTRTLHLLGGLTPINFLYYGVPTETMDPVLTQLIQSAAGLLARQKSGKGLPPRVLAVDHEITVDAELIKK
;
A
#
# COMPACT_ATOMS: atom_id res chain seq x y z
N ASN A 1 -2.12 -37.63 -4.31
CA ASN A 1 -2.46 -36.40 -5.02
C ASN A 1 -1.83 -35.22 -4.30
N LYS A 2 -0.92 -34.49 -4.96
CA LYS A 2 -0.33 -33.27 -4.42
C LYS A 2 -1.43 -32.22 -4.30
N LYS A 3 -1.50 -31.52 -3.17
CA LYS A 3 -2.39 -30.38 -2.96
C LYS A 3 -1.59 -29.09 -3.06
N LEU A 4 -2.15 -28.07 -3.71
CA LEU A 4 -1.57 -26.76 -3.90
C LEU A 4 -2.27 -25.76 -2.99
N LEU A 5 -1.48 -24.97 -2.29
CA LEU A 5 -1.90 -23.82 -1.51
C LEU A 5 -1.15 -22.59 -2.01
N LEU A 6 -1.81 -21.47 -2.10
CA LEU A 6 -1.21 -20.20 -2.47
C LEU A 6 -0.97 -19.35 -1.23
N VAL A 7 0.26 -18.91 -1.01
CA VAL A 7 0.61 -17.89 0.00
C VAL A 7 0.96 -16.62 -0.74
N GLU A 8 0.29 -15.53 -0.44
CA GLU A 8 0.39 -14.28 -1.20
C GLU A 8 0.74 -13.07 -0.35
N ASP A 9 1.38 -12.15 -1.03
CA ASP A 9 1.70 -10.81 -0.54
C ASP A 9 1.29 -9.77 -1.60
N GLY A 10 0.05 -9.32 -1.55
CA GLY A 10 -0.49 -8.31 -2.45
C GLY A 10 -1.71 -8.71 -3.30
N GLY A 11 -2.17 -9.95 -3.23
CA GLY A 11 -3.35 -10.43 -3.94
C GLY A 11 -3.19 -10.40 -5.46
N TYR A 12 -2.09 -10.92 -5.97
CA TYR A 12 -1.81 -10.93 -7.41
C TYR A 12 -2.46 -12.10 -8.14
N LEU A 13 -2.57 -13.27 -7.52
CA LEU A 13 -3.09 -14.49 -8.13
C LEU A 13 -4.47 -14.89 -7.59
N ALA A 14 -4.63 -15.02 -6.27
CA ALA A 14 -5.86 -15.55 -5.68
C ALA A 14 -7.14 -14.77 -6.06
N PRO A 15 -7.18 -13.42 -6.06
CA PRO A 15 -8.35 -12.69 -6.52
C PRO A 15 -8.70 -13.00 -7.97
N GLN A 16 -7.69 -13.06 -8.86
CA GLN A 16 -7.90 -13.30 -10.28
C GLN A 16 -8.32 -14.75 -10.56
N LEU A 17 -7.67 -15.73 -9.91
CA LEU A 17 -8.07 -17.13 -10.02
C LEU A 17 -9.52 -17.35 -9.57
N ASN A 18 -9.94 -16.70 -8.49
CA ASN A 18 -11.32 -16.73 -8.04
C ASN A 18 -12.28 -16.09 -9.07
N ALA A 19 -11.95 -14.91 -9.60
CA ALA A 19 -12.77 -14.20 -10.57
C ALA A 19 -12.93 -14.99 -11.87
N LEU A 20 -11.82 -15.41 -12.48
CA LEU A 20 -11.82 -16.20 -13.71
C LEU A 20 -12.58 -17.53 -13.57
N SER A 21 -12.44 -18.18 -12.41
CA SER A 21 -13.18 -19.42 -12.11
C SER A 21 -14.68 -19.19 -12.00
N LEU A 22 -15.12 -18.11 -11.35
CA LEU A 22 -16.53 -17.74 -11.22
C LEU A 22 -17.14 -17.27 -12.55
N GLU A 23 -16.33 -16.68 -13.42
CA GLU A 23 -16.69 -16.33 -14.80
C GLU A 23 -16.71 -17.53 -15.74
N LYS A 24 -16.42 -18.74 -15.24
CA LYS A 24 -16.35 -19.99 -16.01
C LYS A 24 -15.33 -19.94 -17.17
N LYS A 25 -14.28 -19.14 -17.02
CA LYS A 25 -13.19 -19.11 -17.99
C LYS A 25 -12.48 -20.46 -18.05
N SER A 26 -11.97 -20.82 -19.23
CA SER A 26 -11.20 -22.05 -19.41
C SER A 26 -9.79 -21.92 -18.84
N VAL A 27 -9.09 -23.05 -18.68
CA VAL A 27 -7.66 -23.05 -18.33
C VAL A 27 -6.86 -22.28 -19.40
N ARG A 28 -7.20 -22.43 -20.66
CA ARG A 28 -6.62 -21.68 -21.78
C ARG A 28 -6.77 -20.17 -21.61
N ASP A 29 -7.99 -19.70 -21.29
CA ASP A 29 -8.25 -18.27 -21.07
C ASP A 29 -7.42 -17.72 -19.92
N ALA A 30 -7.28 -18.47 -18.83
CA ALA A 30 -6.46 -18.09 -17.70
C ALA A 30 -4.98 -18.01 -18.06
N MET A 31 -4.46 -18.96 -18.84
CA MET A 31 -3.07 -18.91 -19.33
C MET A 31 -2.83 -17.64 -20.17
N ILE A 32 -3.72 -17.35 -21.12
CA ILE A 32 -3.64 -16.14 -21.96
C ILE A 32 -3.69 -14.88 -21.10
N TYR A 33 -4.58 -14.83 -20.11
CA TYR A 33 -4.71 -13.71 -19.18
C TYR A 33 -3.39 -13.40 -18.45
N TYR A 34 -2.64 -14.46 -18.08
CA TYR A 34 -1.32 -14.31 -17.44
C TYR A 34 -0.15 -14.18 -18.43
N GLY A 35 -0.42 -14.04 -19.71
CA GLY A 35 0.61 -13.87 -20.76
C GLY A 35 1.31 -15.17 -21.17
N PHE A 36 0.77 -16.34 -20.81
CA PHE A 36 1.28 -17.63 -21.27
C PHE A 36 0.67 -18.00 -22.62
N ASP A 37 1.49 -18.52 -23.53
CA ASP A 37 1.02 -19.05 -24.80
C ASP A 37 0.67 -20.55 -24.67
N PRO A 38 -0.63 -20.91 -24.72
CA PRO A 38 -1.03 -22.32 -24.58
C PRO A 38 -0.53 -23.24 -25.70
N GLY A 39 -0.13 -22.66 -26.85
CA GLY A 39 0.42 -23.40 -27.99
C GLY A 39 1.91 -23.70 -27.89
N LYS A 40 2.65 -22.99 -27.04
CA LYS A 40 4.07 -23.24 -26.79
C LYS A 40 4.24 -24.27 -25.69
N LYS A 41 5.17 -25.22 -25.90
CA LYS A 41 5.60 -26.16 -24.84
C LYS A 41 6.30 -25.38 -23.72
N ASN A 42 5.52 -24.91 -22.73
CA ASN A 42 6.05 -24.32 -21.51
C ASN A 42 6.56 -25.46 -20.62
N GLU A 43 7.75 -25.98 -20.90
CA GLU A 43 8.31 -27.14 -20.21
C GLU A 43 8.43 -26.95 -18.69
N GLY A 44 8.81 -25.77 -18.23
CA GLY A 44 8.91 -25.44 -16.81
C GLY A 44 7.57 -25.43 -16.07
N LEU A 45 6.46 -25.07 -16.71
CA LEU A 45 5.12 -25.09 -16.09
C LEU A 45 4.57 -26.49 -15.95
N LYS A 46 4.90 -27.40 -16.88
CA LYS A 46 4.46 -28.81 -16.83
C LYS A 46 5.06 -29.59 -15.67
N GLU A 47 6.22 -29.19 -15.18
CA GLU A 47 6.85 -29.78 -13.97
C GLU A 47 6.14 -29.35 -12.69
N ILE A 48 5.61 -28.13 -12.64
CA ILE A 48 4.98 -27.55 -11.45
C ILE A 48 3.47 -27.76 -11.44
N LEU A 49 2.80 -27.58 -12.57
CA LEU A 49 1.35 -27.72 -12.73
C LEU A 49 1.05 -28.82 -13.76
N PRO A 50 0.22 -29.83 -13.42
CA PRO A 50 -0.11 -30.91 -14.32
C PRO A 50 -1.14 -30.47 -15.39
N VAL A 51 -0.75 -29.52 -16.27
CA VAL A 51 -1.59 -29.10 -17.37
C VAL A 51 -1.32 -29.99 -18.58
N SER A 52 -2.32 -30.75 -19.02
CA SER A 52 -2.29 -31.47 -20.29
C SER A 52 -3.12 -30.70 -21.33
N ASP A 53 -2.90 -31.00 -22.60
CA ASP A 53 -3.69 -30.39 -23.69
C ASP A 53 -5.20 -30.63 -23.53
N LYS A 54 -5.57 -31.77 -22.89
CA LYS A 54 -6.96 -32.11 -22.55
C LYS A 54 -7.56 -31.24 -21.45
N ASP A 55 -6.73 -30.55 -20.68
CA ASP A 55 -7.18 -29.71 -19.59
C ASP A 55 -7.44 -28.27 -20.05
N LEU A 56 -6.92 -27.87 -21.21
CA LEU A 56 -6.98 -26.48 -21.68
C LEU A 56 -8.42 -25.95 -21.83
N GLU A 57 -9.34 -26.80 -22.28
CA GLU A 57 -10.75 -26.41 -22.49
C GLU A 57 -11.61 -26.61 -21.23
N LYS A 58 -11.08 -27.18 -20.15
CA LYS A 58 -11.83 -27.34 -18.90
C LYS A 58 -12.09 -25.98 -18.26
N PRO A 59 -13.26 -25.81 -17.61
CA PRO A 59 -13.48 -24.66 -16.74
C PRO A 59 -12.39 -24.57 -15.66
N LEU A 60 -11.77 -23.39 -15.51
CA LEU A 60 -10.66 -23.19 -14.58
C LEU A 60 -10.98 -23.61 -13.15
N GLY A 61 -12.19 -23.28 -12.68
CA GLY A 61 -12.64 -23.63 -11.33
C GLY A 61 -12.74 -25.15 -11.09
N GLU A 62 -13.18 -25.91 -12.10
CA GLU A 62 -13.25 -27.38 -12.03
C GLU A 62 -11.84 -27.98 -12.02
N TRP A 63 -10.97 -27.53 -12.91
CA TRP A 63 -9.61 -28.01 -13.01
C TRP A 63 -8.84 -27.75 -11.72
N LEU A 64 -8.89 -26.52 -11.16
CA LEU A 64 -8.26 -26.16 -9.90
C LEU A 64 -8.82 -26.98 -8.71
N SER A 65 -10.12 -27.28 -8.69
CA SER A 65 -10.75 -28.01 -7.57
C SER A 65 -10.15 -29.39 -7.33
N ALA A 66 -9.51 -29.98 -8.33
CA ALA A 66 -8.85 -31.28 -8.18
C ALA A 66 -7.64 -31.24 -7.23
N PHE A 67 -6.95 -30.12 -7.13
CA PHE A 67 -5.71 -30.02 -6.38
C PHE A 67 -5.51 -28.71 -5.59
N PHE A 68 -6.26 -27.65 -5.89
CA PHE A 68 -6.11 -26.36 -5.23
C PHE A 68 -6.95 -26.30 -3.94
N THR A 69 -6.31 -25.93 -2.84
CA THR A 69 -6.92 -25.90 -1.51
C THR A 69 -7.50 -24.51 -1.18
N GLY A 70 -6.86 -23.46 -1.67
CA GLY A 70 -7.20 -22.08 -1.36
C GLY A 70 -5.96 -21.20 -1.23
N SER A 71 -6.14 -20.04 -0.64
CA SER A 71 -5.05 -19.06 -0.45
C SER A 71 -4.96 -18.52 0.97
N VAL A 72 -3.77 -18.01 1.32
CA VAL A 72 -3.53 -17.21 2.53
C VAL A 72 -2.87 -15.91 2.12
N GLU A 73 -3.47 -14.80 2.49
CA GLU A 73 -3.05 -13.46 2.09
C GLU A 73 -2.48 -12.68 3.27
N HIS A 74 -1.31 -12.08 3.06
CA HIS A 74 -0.58 -11.29 4.03
C HIS A 74 -1.08 -9.84 4.10
N THR A 75 -1.34 -9.18 2.95
CA THR A 75 -1.47 -7.73 2.85
C THR A 75 -2.89 -7.21 2.88
N ARG A 76 -3.05 -5.95 3.28
CA ARG A 76 -4.31 -5.22 3.15
C ARG A 76 -4.77 -5.08 1.70
N ASN A 77 -3.85 -4.87 0.76
CA ASN A 77 -4.18 -4.75 -0.66
C ASN A 77 -4.78 -6.06 -1.22
N GLY A 78 -4.18 -7.20 -0.89
CA GLY A 78 -4.72 -8.51 -1.29
C GLY A 78 -6.08 -8.81 -0.64
N TYR A 79 -6.24 -8.49 0.65
CA TYR A 79 -7.51 -8.57 1.32
C TYR A 79 -8.61 -7.75 0.62
N ASP A 80 -8.35 -6.48 0.33
CA ASP A 80 -9.32 -5.60 -0.30
C ASP A 80 -9.71 -6.09 -1.72
N ARG A 81 -8.76 -6.65 -2.47
CA ARG A 81 -9.02 -7.29 -3.78
C ARG A 81 -9.89 -8.54 -3.66
N LEU A 82 -9.60 -9.43 -2.71
CA LEU A 82 -10.40 -10.62 -2.44
C LEU A 82 -11.83 -10.26 -2.01
N VAL A 83 -11.98 -9.27 -1.13
CA VAL A 83 -13.29 -8.74 -0.72
C VAL A 83 -14.04 -8.13 -1.92
N GLY A 84 -13.32 -7.45 -2.82
CA GLY A 84 -13.88 -6.92 -4.07
C GLY A 84 -14.48 -8.03 -4.95
N VAL A 85 -13.74 -9.12 -5.15
CA VAL A 85 -14.24 -10.30 -5.88
C VAL A 85 -15.44 -10.92 -5.17
N GLN A 86 -15.35 -11.13 -3.86
CA GLN A 86 -16.45 -11.69 -3.08
C GLN A 86 -17.71 -10.83 -3.16
N LYS A 87 -17.62 -9.51 -3.11
CA LYS A 87 -18.76 -8.60 -3.27
C LYS A 87 -19.36 -8.68 -4.66
N LYS A 88 -18.52 -8.72 -5.72
CA LYS A 88 -18.97 -8.79 -7.11
C LYS A 88 -19.77 -10.06 -7.41
N TYR A 89 -19.34 -11.21 -6.88
CA TYR A 89 -19.93 -12.53 -7.18
C TYR A 89 -20.72 -13.15 -6.02
N ASN A 90 -20.84 -12.44 -4.89
CA ASN A 90 -21.45 -12.90 -3.63
C ASN A 90 -20.80 -14.16 -3.03
N ARG A 91 -19.64 -14.55 -3.52
CA ARG A 91 -18.84 -15.69 -3.03
C ARG A 91 -17.43 -15.62 -3.62
N LEU A 92 -16.55 -16.50 -3.14
CA LEU A 92 -15.34 -16.91 -3.86
C LEU A 92 -15.54 -18.30 -4.48
N GLN A 93 -14.64 -18.75 -5.33
CA GLN A 93 -14.57 -20.14 -5.82
C GLN A 93 -13.83 -21.02 -4.81
N PHE A 94 -12.81 -20.46 -4.16
CA PHE A 94 -11.97 -21.15 -3.18
C PHE A 94 -11.88 -20.32 -1.90
N PRO A 95 -11.64 -20.96 -0.72
CA PRO A 95 -11.44 -20.23 0.51
C PRO A 95 -10.17 -19.37 0.45
N ALA A 96 -10.24 -18.18 1.03
CA ALA A 96 -9.11 -17.28 1.18
C ALA A 96 -8.99 -16.83 2.63
N LEU A 97 -7.99 -17.32 3.34
CA LEU A 97 -7.62 -16.80 4.66
C LEU A 97 -6.83 -15.51 4.50
N THR A 98 -6.93 -14.60 5.45
CA THR A 98 -6.10 -13.40 5.47
C THR A 98 -5.72 -13.00 6.88
N ILE A 99 -4.46 -12.63 7.07
CA ILE A 99 -3.94 -12.03 8.31
C ILE A 99 -3.89 -10.51 8.25
N ALA A 100 -4.27 -9.90 7.12
CA ALA A 100 -4.13 -8.46 6.85
C ALA A 100 -4.80 -7.55 7.89
N VAL A 101 -5.83 -8.04 8.58
CA VAL A 101 -6.57 -7.33 9.60
C VAL A 101 -6.39 -7.94 11.00
N SER A 102 -5.42 -8.84 11.17
CA SER A 102 -5.11 -9.46 12.47
C SER A 102 -4.63 -8.43 13.49
N LYS A 103 -4.78 -8.76 14.76
CA LYS A 103 -4.29 -7.92 15.86
C LYS A 103 -2.77 -7.71 15.77
N THR A 104 -2.02 -8.77 15.50
CA THR A 104 -0.56 -8.72 15.32
C THR A 104 -0.16 -7.69 14.26
N LYS A 105 -0.81 -7.68 13.10
CA LYS A 105 -0.52 -6.70 12.07
C LYS A 105 -0.89 -5.28 12.46
N ARG A 106 -2.05 -5.09 13.06
CA ARG A 106 -2.52 -3.75 13.45
C ARG A 106 -1.69 -3.11 14.56
N GLU A 107 -1.27 -3.90 15.55
CA GLU A 107 -0.61 -3.39 16.75
C GLU A 107 0.91 -3.42 16.66
N MET A 108 1.50 -4.45 16.03
CA MET A 108 2.95 -4.59 15.93
C MET A 108 3.49 -4.05 14.60
N GLU A 109 3.11 -4.65 13.48
CA GLU A 109 3.66 -4.28 12.16
C GLU A 109 3.37 -2.83 11.80
N SER A 110 2.12 -2.35 11.98
CA SER A 110 1.76 -0.97 11.64
C SER A 110 2.53 0.07 12.44
N ARG A 111 2.86 -0.25 13.69
CA ARG A 111 3.70 0.60 14.54
C ARG A 111 5.12 0.70 13.96
N GLU A 112 5.74 -0.43 13.66
CA GLU A 112 7.12 -0.46 13.14
C GLU A 112 7.21 0.08 11.70
N VAL A 113 6.18 -0.12 10.87
CA VAL A 113 6.07 0.57 9.57
C VAL A 113 6.11 2.09 9.77
N SER A 114 5.36 2.62 10.74
CA SER A 114 5.35 4.06 11.03
C SER A 114 6.70 4.59 11.52
N VAL A 115 7.42 3.82 12.34
CA VAL A 115 8.78 4.13 12.77
C VAL A 115 9.73 4.15 11.59
N SER A 116 9.68 3.12 10.73
CA SER A 116 10.52 3.03 9.52
C SER A 116 10.28 4.18 8.54
N ILE A 117 9.03 4.61 8.36
CA ILE A 117 8.68 5.79 7.55
C ILE A 117 9.37 7.04 8.11
N LEU A 118 9.24 7.28 9.41
CA LEU A 118 9.83 8.48 10.03
C LEU A 118 11.34 8.44 10.04
N HIS A 119 11.97 7.28 10.29
CA HIS A 119 13.42 7.14 10.21
C HIS A 119 13.93 7.46 8.80
N ALA A 120 13.25 7.00 7.76
CA ALA A 120 13.63 7.32 6.39
C ALA A 120 13.50 8.82 6.10
N VAL A 121 12.39 9.44 6.51
CA VAL A 121 12.18 10.89 6.35
C VAL A 121 13.21 11.70 7.14
N GLU A 122 13.46 11.36 8.41
CA GLU A 122 14.46 12.04 9.25
C GLU A 122 15.87 11.92 8.66
N SER A 123 16.25 10.73 8.18
CA SER A 123 17.56 10.51 7.56
C SER A 123 17.76 11.40 6.34
N ILE A 124 16.75 11.53 5.48
CA ILE A 124 16.81 12.40 4.31
C ILE A 124 16.89 13.87 4.71
N LEU A 125 16.08 14.29 5.69
CA LEU A 125 16.12 15.67 6.20
C LEU A 125 17.51 15.99 6.78
N HIS A 126 18.09 15.10 7.59
CA HIS A 126 19.41 15.29 8.17
C HIS A 126 20.49 15.37 7.08
N GLY A 127 20.41 14.53 6.05
CA GLY A 127 21.31 14.61 4.90
C GLY A 127 21.27 15.95 4.15
N GLN A 128 20.17 16.69 4.28
CA GLN A 128 19.98 18.04 3.74
C GLN A 128 20.21 19.15 4.77
N GLY A 129 20.72 18.82 5.95
CA GLY A 129 20.94 19.78 7.06
C GLY A 129 19.65 20.28 7.72
N LEU A 130 18.56 19.53 7.62
CA LEU A 130 17.25 19.88 8.16
C LEU A 130 16.87 18.97 9.31
N VAL A 131 15.96 19.44 10.19
CA VAL A 131 15.45 18.67 11.33
C VAL A 131 13.92 18.57 11.29
N LEU A 132 13.39 17.41 11.67
CA LEU A 132 11.95 17.15 11.68
C LEU A 132 11.20 18.04 12.68
N SER A 133 11.79 18.32 13.85
CA SER A 133 11.17 19.10 14.91
C SER A 133 10.76 20.53 14.51
N ASN A 134 11.39 21.08 13.48
CA ASN A 134 11.08 22.42 12.94
C ASN A 134 10.04 22.37 11.80
N ARG A 135 9.48 21.21 11.49
CA ARG A 135 8.56 21.04 10.37
C ARG A 135 7.08 21.09 10.82
N ARG A 136 6.20 21.26 9.84
CA ARG A 136 4.76 21.09 9.96
C ARG A 136 4.35 19.89 9.13
N ALA A 137 3.68 18.92 9.74
CA ALA A 137 3.33 17.66 9.10
C ALA A 137 1.82 17.57 8.83
N LEU A 138 1.48 17.10 7.63
CA LEU A 138 0.13 16.70 7.25
C LEU A 138 0.10 15.20 6.98
N VAL A 139 -0.75 14.46 7.70
CA VAL A 139 -0.92 13.00 7.55
C VAL A 139 -2.22 12.71 6.83
N LEU A 140 -2.12 12.17 5.61
CA LEU A 140 -3.25 11.69 4.82
C LEU A 140 -3.50 10.22 5.19
N GLY A 141 -4.62 9.93 5.87
CA GLY A 141 -4.92 8.64 6.48
C GLY A 141 -4.58 8.55 7.96
N SER A 142 -4.75 9.65 8.70
CA SER A 142 -4.35 9.79 10.12
C SER A 142 -5.02 8.81 11.08
N ARG A 143 -6.12 8.18 10.70
CA ARG A 143 -6.89 7.21 11.51
C ARG A 143 -6.71 5.75 11.09
N GLY A 144 -6.00 5.50 9.99
CA GLY A 144 -5.59 4.15 9.61
C GLY A 144 -4.58 3.56 10.61
N ALA A 145 -4.35 2.25 10.57
CA ALA A 145 -3.45 1.57 11.51
C ALA A 145 -2.04 2.19 11.52
N ILE A 146 -1.45 2.45 10.35
CA ILE A 146 -0.14 3.13 10.23
C ILE A 146 -0.28 4.62 10.62
N GLY A 147 -1.34 5.29 10.15
CA GLY A 147 -1.54 6.73 10.37
C GLY A 147 -1.66 7.14 11.83
N GLN A 148 -2.38 6.36 12.65
CA GLN A 148 -2.46 6.60 14.09
C GLN A 148 -1.09 6.53 14.77
N CYS A 149 -0.29 5.53 14.42
CA CYS A 149 1.07 5.39 14.93
C CYS A 149 1.98 6.54 14.47
N LEU A 150 1.88 6.94 13.18
CA LEU A 150 2.60 8.10 12.65
C LEU A 150 2.27 9.38 13.43
N VAL A 151 0.98 9.65 13.66
CA VAL A 151 0.56 10.83 14.46
C VAL A 151 1.14 10.78 15.86
N GLN A 152 1.11 9.62 16.54
CA GLN A 152 1.72 9.49 17.87
C GLN A 152 3.23 9.78 17.87
N HIS A 153 3.95 9.19 16.90
CA HIS A 153 5.39 9.41 16.78
C HIS A 153 5.75 10.84 16.36
N LEU A 154 4.94 11.47 15.51
CA LEU A 154 5.12 12.88 15.16
C LEU A 154 4.92 13.79 16.38
N LYS A 155 3.88 13.58 17.18
CA LYS A 155 3.63 14.36 18.40
C LYS A 155 4.74 14.29 19.43
N SER A 156 5.55 13.24 19.45
CA SER A 156 6.74 13.16 20.30
C SER A 156 7.97 13.89 19.74
N ARG A 157 7.94 14.32 18.48
CA ARG A 157 9.04 14.97 17.75
C ARG A 157 8.72 16.39 17.31
N ILE A 158 7.45 16.68 17.07
CA ILE A 158 6.92 17.97 16.59
C ILE A 158 5.85 18.43 17.57
N GLN A 159 5.71 19.73 17.77
CA GLN A 159 4.61 20.28 18.58
C GLN A 159 3.24 19.87 17.99
N PRO A 160 2.27 19.43 18.79
CA PRO A 160 0.98 18.90 18.31
C PRO A 160 0.20 19.87 17.40
N ASP A 161 0.29 21.19 17.63
CA ASP A 161 -0.33 22.22 16.79
C ASP A 161 0.27 22.34 15.39
N ARG A 162 1.43 21.71 15.17
CA ARG A 162 2.10 21.61 13.87
C ARG A 162 1.83 20.28 13.14
N VAL A 163 0.99 19.42 13.71
CA VAL A 163 0.57 18.18 13.08
C VAL A 163 -0.91 18.28 12.73
N ALA A 164 -1.23 18.01 11.47
CA ALA A 164 -2.61 17.94 11.00
C ALA A 164 -2.89 16.58 10.33
N GLY A 165 -4.15 16.16 10.32
CA GLY A 165 -4.56 14.88 9.76
C GLY A 165 -5.82 14.95 8.93
N VAL A 166 -5.91 14.06 7.94
CA VAL A 166 -7.12 13.82 7.15
C VAL A 166 -7.43 12.34 7.12
N ASP A 167 -8.68 11.99 7.41
CA ASP A 167 -9.16 10.62 7.25
C ASP A 167 -10.69 10.59 7.09
N LEU A 168 -11.20 9.73 6.21
CA LEU A 168 -12.63 9.63 5.89
C LEU A 168 -13.53 9.28 7.08
N VAL A 169 -12.98 8.64 8.11
CA VAL A 169 -13.73 8.25 9.33
C VAL A 169 -13.84 9.37 10.37
N ILE A 170 -13.25 10.53 10.12
CA ILE A 170 -13.30 11.68 11.02
C ILE A 170 -14.66 12.37 10.91
N ASN A 171 -15.26 12.64 12.06
CA ASN A 171 -16.51 13.36 12.20
C ASN A 171 -16.46 14.30 13.41
N SER A 172 -17.51 15.09 13.65
CA SER A 172 -17.55 16.06 14.74
C SER A 172 -17.35 15.47 16.14
N LYS A 173 -17.65 14.18 16.34
CA LYS A 173 -17.50 13.51 17.64
C LYS A 173 -16.07 13.04 17.91
N ASN A 174 -15.26 12.83 16.90
CA ASN A 174 -13.91 12.28 17.02
C ASN A 174 -12.78 13.16 16.44
N SER A 175 -13.09 14.36 15.94
CA SER A 175 -12.13 15.25 15.26
C SER A 175 -10.96 15.71 16.12
N SER A 176 -11.05 15.63 17.45
CA SER A 176 -9.98 15.98 18.38
C SER A 176 -9.38 14.79 19.12
N ALA A 177 -9.78 13.56 18.78
CA ALA A 177 -9.43 12.38 19.56
C ALA A 177 -7.92 12.08 19.61
N GLN A 178 -7.13 12.56 18.61
CA GLN A 178 -5.67 12.43 18.64
C GLN A 178 -4.94 13.67 19.18
N GLY A 179 -5.66 14.71 19.60
CA GLY A 179 -5.07 15.97 20.10
C GLY A 179 -4.28 16.75 19.04
N ILE A 180 -4.70 16.65 17.78
CA ILE A 180 -4.20 17.40 16.63
C ILE A 180 -5.39 17.96 15.83
N THR A 181 -5.15 18.86 14.89
CA THR A 181 -6.19 19.31 13.96
C THR A 181 -6.48 18.23 12.91
N GLU A 182 -7.73 17.78 12.83
CA GLU A 182 -8.12 16.71 11.90
C GLU A 182 -9.44 17.01 11.19
N ALA A 183 -9.57 16.51 9.96
CA ALA A 183 -10.81 16.63 9.18
C ALA A 183 -11.07 15.40 8.29
N ALA A 184 -12.33 15.22 7.88
CA ALA A 184 -12.73 14.14 6.97
C ALA A 184 -12.22 14.28 5.54
N ALA A 185 -11.82 15.49 5.13
CA ALA A 185 -11.31 15.79 3.80
C ALA A 185 -10.42 17.04 3.85
N LEU A 186 -9.58 17.23 2.83
CA LEU A 186 -8.68 18.38 2.72
C LEU A 186 -9.46 19.71 2.70
N GLU A 187 -10.61 19.75 2.02
CA GLU A 187 -11.49 20.91 1.95
C GLU A 187 -12.01 21.33 3.34
N LYS A 188 -12.28 20.35 4.19
CA LYS A 188 -12.76 20.56 5.57
C LYS A 188 -11.64 20.91 6.55
N LEU A 189 -10.41 20.46 6.27
CA LEU A 189 -9.24 20.83 7.06
C LEU A 189 -8.90 22.31 6.92
N GLY A 190 -9.18 22.88 5.75
CA GLY A 190 -8.87 24.26 5.40
C GLY A 190 -7.53 24.39 4.66
N LYS A 191 -7.54 25.27 3.66
CA LYS A 191 -6.37 25.49 2.77
C LYS A 191 -5.11 25.90 3.52
N GLU A 192 -5.25 26.59 4.64
CA GLU A 192 -4.12 27.10 5.42
C GLU A 192 -3.24 25.98 5.98
N HIS A 193 -3.82 24.87 6.44
CA HIS A 193 -3.05 23.73 6.93
C HIS A 193 -2.26 23.06 5.81
N VAL A 194 -2.82 22.95 4.61
CA VAL A 194 -2.13 22.38 3.45
C VAL A 194 -1.01 23.30 2.97
N ARG A 195 -1.29 24.63 2.87
CA ARG A 195 -0.33 25.65 2.44
C ARG A 195 0.86 25.81 3.39
N ASP A 196 0.65 25.51 4.67
CA ASP A 196 1.67 25.65 5.71
C ASP A 196 2.43 24.32 6.00
N ALA A 197 2.08 23.22 5.33
CA ALA A 197 2.75 21.95 5.50
C ALA A 197 4.15 21.95 4.86
N ASP A 198 5.13 21.50 5.62
CA ASP A 198 6.48 21.19 5.15
C ASP A 198 6.61 19.74 4.70
N ILE A 199 5.86 18.83 5.37
CA ILE A 199 5.91 17.39 5.13
C ILE A 199 4.49 16.86 4.95
N ILE A 200 4.23 16.13 3.88
CA ILE A 200 2.95 15.49 3.59
C ILE A 200 3.19 13.99 3.50
N LEU A 201 2.63 13.25 4.48
CA LEU A 201 2.76 11.80 4.60
C LEU A 201 1.48 11.12 4.14
N GLY A 202 1.55 10.25 3.13
CA GLY A 202 0.41 9.53 2.59
C GLY A 202 0.39 8.08 3.07
N VAL A 203 -0.69 7.69 3.78
CA VAL A 203 -0.95 6.34 4.29
C VAL A 203 -2.44 5.96 4.22
N ILE A 204 -3.19 6.63 3.34
CA ILE A 204 -4.64 6.42 3.18
C ILE A 204 -4.99 5.32 2.16
N GLY A 205 -4.03 4.89 1.34
CA GLY A 205 -4.23 3.87 0.31
C GLY A 205 -4.93 4.37 -0.96
N LYS A 206 -5.02 5.69 -1.16
CA LYS A 206 -5.56 6.32 -2.38
C LYS A 206 -5.08 7.75 -2.54
N SER A 207 -5.09 8.24 -3.78
CA SER A 207 -4.70 9.61 -4.09
C SER A 207 -5.85 10.58 -3.81
N ILE A 208 -5.71 11.38 -2.76
CA ILE A 208 -6.66 12.44 -2.40
C ILE A 208 -6.06 13.84 -2.60
N PHE A 209 -4.76 13.92 -2.88
CA PHE A 209 -4.05 15.16 -3.17
C PHE A 209 -4.11 15.42 -4.67
N THR A 210 -5.21 16.06 -5.10
CA THR A 210 -5.55 16.29 -6.52
C THR A 210 -4.69 17.37 -7.16
N ASP A 211 -4.77 17.51 -8.48
CA ASP A 211 -4.09 18.58 -9.24
C ASP A 211 -4.43 19.97 -8.69
N GLU A 212 -5.68 20.21 -8.26
CA GLU A 212 -6.09 21.48 -7.66
C GLU A 212 -5.31 21.80 -6.38
N TRP A 213 -5.09 20.82 -5.51
CA TRP A 213 -4.30 20.97 -4.28
C TRP A 213 -2.82 21.14 -4.57
N ILE A 214 -2.30 20.44 -5.58
CA ILE A 214 -0.92 20.57 -6.04
C ILE A 214 -0.66 22.00 -6.54
N GLU A 215 -1.53 22.50 -7.42
CA GLU A 215 -1.45 23.87 -7.96
C GLU A 215 -1.56 24.92 -6.85
N ASP A 216 -2.53 24.75 -5.94
CA ASP A 216 -2.69 25.68 -4.82
C ASP A 216 -1.44 25.69 -3.91
N LEU A 217 -0.85 24.53 -3.64
CA LEU A 217 0.38 24.44 -2.87
C LEU A 217 1.57 25.12 -3.57
N ILE A 218 1.71 24.92 -4.88
CA ILE A 218 2.78 25.57 -5.65
C ILE A 218 2.59 27.09 -5.66
N LEU A 219 1.39 27.58 -5.93
CA LEU A 219 1.11 29.01 -6.08
C LEU A 219 1.00 29.74 -4.75
N ASN A 220 0.36 29.15 -3.74
CA ASN A 220 -0.05 29.81 -2.51
C ASN A 220 0.59 29.22 -1.25
N GLY A 221 1.33 28.10 -1.35
CA GLY A 221 2.00 27.50 -0.22
C GLY A 221 2.94 28.49 0.48
N LYS A 222 3.08 28.38 1.80
CA LYS A 222 3.93 29.24 2.62
C LYS A 222 5.37 28.76 2.70
N ARG A 223 5.61 27.46 2.42
CA ARG A 223 6.91 26.84 2.55
C ARG A 223 7.61 26.73 1.20
N PRO A 224 8.88 27.14 1.10
CA PRO A 224 9.65 27.02 -0.15
C PRO A 224 9.94 25.57 -0.52
N HIS A 225 10.09 24.69 0.46
CA HIS A 225 10.34 23.27 0.32
C HIS A 225 9.19 22.46 0.91
N VAL A 226 8.68 21.49 0.17
CA VAL A 226 7.64 20.57 0.64
C VAL A 226 8.06 19.13 0.32
N PHE A 227 8.05 18.30 1.35
CA PHE A 227 8.46 16.90 1.29
C PHE A 227 7.24 15.99 1.23
N PHE A 228 7.18 15.12 0.25
CA PHE A 228 6.13 14.12 0.08
C PHE A 228 6.71 12.73 0.30
N ALA A 229 6.12 11.96 1.18
CA ALA A 229 6.50 10.58 1.46
C ALA A 229 5.27 9.67 1.50
N SER A 230 5.31 8.58 0.74
CA SER A 230 4.30 7.52 0.78
C SER A 230 4.71 6.45 1.79
N GLY A 231 3.78 5.99 2.62
CA GLY A 231 3.97 4.87 3.53
C GLY A 231 3.02 3.71 3.24
N SER A 232 2.26 3.78 2.14
CA SER A 232 1.37 2.70 1.71
C SER A 232 1.91 1.93 0.52
N THR A 233 1.26 0.83 0.21
CA THR A 233 1.65 -0.07 -0.87
C THR A 233 1.49 0.61 -2.23
N LYS A 234 2.59 0.72 -2.99
CA LYS A 234 2.67 1.26 -4.36
C LYS A 234 2.22 2.73 -4.48
N THR A 235 2.76 3.47 -5.34
CA THR A 235 2.54 4.86 -5.77
C THR A 235 1.09 5.43 -5.73
N LEU A 236 0.16 4.78 -5.01
CA LEU A 236 -1.26 5.14 -4.98
C LEU A 236 -1.55 6.46 -4.27
N GLU A 237 -0.80 6.78 -3.22
CA GLU A 237 -1.05 7.96 -2.38
C GLU A 237 -0.94 9.27 -3.16
N PHE A 238 0.04 9.34 -4.05
CA PHE A 238 0.41 10.55 -4.77
C PHE A 238 0.41 10.36 -6.29
N THR A 239 -0.51 9.54 -6.82
CA THR A 239 -0.63 9.29 -8.27
C THR A 239 -0.85 10.61 -9.04
N HIS A 240 -1.74 11.48 -8.55
CA HIS A 240 -1.96 12.79 -9.15
C HIS A 240 -0.68 13.63 -9.17
N LEU A 241 0.04 13.70 -8.04
CA LEU A 241 1.30 14.46 -7.95
C LEU A 241 2.35 13.94 -8.93
N SER A 242 2.51 12.62 -9.00
CA SER A 242 3.47 12.00 -9.92
C SER A 242 3.14 12.34 -11.38
N HIS A 243 1.89 12.17 -11.79
CA HIS A 243 1.43 12.50 -13.15
C HIS A 243 1.53 13.99 -13.44
N TYR A 244 1.14 14.84 -12.48
CA TYR A 244 1.18 16.28 -12.63
C TYR A 244 2.61 16.80 -12.86
N VAL A 245 3.55 16.33 -12.03
CA VAL A 245 4.97 16.69 -12.17
C VAL A 245 5.51 16.21 -13.51
N GLU A 246 5.21 14.98 -13.91
CA GLU A 246 5.69 14.46 -15.19
C GLU A 246 5.13 15.23 -16.38
N LYS A 247 3.84 15.59 -16.34
CA LYS A 247 3.20 16.46 -17.34
C LYS A 247 3.89 17.81 -17.45
N LEU A 248 4.22 18.44 -16.31
CA LEU A 248 4.94 19.72 -16.31
C LEU A 248 6.34 19.60 -16.91
N ARG A 249 7.05 18.51 -16.61
CA ARG A 249 8.41 18.26 -17.12
C ARG A 249 8.47 18.01 -18.64
N GLN A 250 7.44 17.36 -19.18
CA GLN A 250 7.34 17.04 -20.60
C GLN A 250 6.84 18.23 -21.44
N ALA A 251 6.24 19.24 -20.82
CA ALA A 251 5.69 20.37 -21.52
C ALA A 251 6.80 21.30 -22.03
N GLN A 252 6.73 21.71 -23.31
CA GLN A 252 7.66 22.70 -23.90
C GLN A 252 7.54 24.08 -23.25
N SER A 253 6.36 24.43 -22.78
CA SER A 253 6.07 25.70 -22.10
C SER A 253 5.13 25.43 -20.92
N PRO A 254 5.67 24.93 -19.80
CA PRO A 254 4.84 24.54 -18.66
C PRO A 254 4.13 25.76 -18.07
N ARG A 255 2.86 25.57 -17.70
CA ARG A 255 2.02 26.58 -17.07
C ARG A 255 1.26 26.00 -15.89
N ILE A 256 1.09 26.81 -14.85
CA ILE A 256 0.32 26.48 -13.65
C ILE A 256 -0.75 27.57 -13.49
N ARG A 257 -2.02 27.22 -13.67
CA ARG A 257 -3.15 28.17 -13.74
C ARG A 257 -2.87 29.38 -14.63
N GLY A 258 -2.29 29.13 -15.81
CA GLY A 258 -1.96 30.17 -16.79
C GLY A 258 -0.64 30.91 -16.55
N GLN A 259 -0.02 30.81 -15.39
CA GLN A 259 1.30 31.39 -15.12
C GLN A 259 2.38 30.52 -15.74
N ALA A 260 3.33 31.14 -16.45
CA ALA A 260 4.50 30.44 -16.97
C ALA A 260 5.37 29.90 -15.83
N ALA A 261 5.89 28.71 -16.02
CA ALA A 261 6.77 28.06 -15.05
C ALA A 261 8.00 27.49 -15.73
N ARG A 262 9.14 27.45 -15.02
CA ARG A 262 10.27 26.62 -15.36
C ARG A 262 10.36 25.47 -14.39
N VAL A 263 10.58 24.26 -14.88
CA VAL A 263 10.57 23.05 -14.07
C VAL A 263 11.86 22.28 -14.31
N ASP A 264 12.66 22.15 -13.26
CA ASP A 264 13.89 21.37 -13.23
C ASP A 264 13.75 20.23 -12.22
N ALA A 265 14.29 19.06 -12.52
CA ALA A 265 14.24 17.91 -11.62
C ALA A 265 15.60 17.24 -11.50
N GLU A 266 16.01 16.96 -10.28
CA GLU A 266 17.28 16.31 -9.99
C GLU A 266 17.14 15.27 -8.86
N PRO A 267 17.99 14.24 -8.83
CA PRO A 267 17.93 13.23 -7.79
C PRO A 267 18.38 13.81 -6.44
N ILE A 268 17.65 13.48 -5.37
CA ILE A 268 18.09 13.64 -4.01
C ILE A 268 19.05 12.49 -3.71
N ARG A 269 20.29 12.81 -3.33
CA ARG A 269 21.30 11.81 -3.00
C ARG A 269 21.70 11.91 -1.54
N ASP A 270 21.92 10.77 -0.93
CA ASP A 270 22.59 10.68 0.34
C ASP A 270 24.03 11.20 0.20
N PRO A 271 24.45 12.17 1.02
CA PRO A 271 25.76 12.81 0.85
C PRO A 271 26.92 11.88 1.19
N GLN A 272 26.71 10.80 1.94
CA GLN A 272 27.76 9.85 2.34
C GLN A 272 27.84 8.66 1.42
N THR A 273 26.68 8.09 1.05
CA THR A 273 26.61 6.83 0.30
C THR A 273 26.34 7.01 -1.19
N GLY A 274 25.86 8.19 -1.60
CA GLY A 274 25.40 8.45 -2.97
C GLY A 274 24.05 7.80 -3.32
N LEU A 275 23.41 7.08 -2.37
CA LEU A 275 22.11 6.44 -2.57
C LEU A 275 21.07 7.48 -3.03
N ILE A 276 20.32 7.14 -4.08
CA ILE A 276 19.20 7.96 -4.53
C ILE A 276 18.04 7.80 -3.55
N GLN A 277 17.69 8.88 -2.88
CA GLN A 277 16.65 8.95 -1.83
C GLN A 277 15.33 9.51 -2.35
N GLY A 278 15.27 9.93 -3.61
CA GLY A 278 14.10 10.53 -4.22
C GLY A 278 14.46 11.49 -5.34
N THR A 279 13.52 12.36 -5.67
CA THR A 279 13.69 13.41 -6.69
C THR A 279 13.22 14.74 -6.10
N GLN A 280 14.03 15.77 -6.24
CA GLN A 280 13.57 17.13 -6.01
C GLN A 280 13.16 17.77 -7.33
N VAL A 281 12.03 18.45 -7.32
CA VAL A 281 11.43 19.13 -8.47
C VAL A 281 11.35 20.62 -8.13
N ARG A 282 12.18 21.41 -8.77
CA ARG A 282 12.21 22.86 -8.61
C ARG A 282 11.29 23.51 -9.63
N ILE A 283 10.34 24.29 -9.16
CA ILE A 283 9.37 25.01 -9.96
C ILE A 283 9.57 26.51 -9.74
N GLU A 284 10.04 27.19 -10.76
CA GLU A 284 10.26 28.63 -10.76
C GLU A 284 9.07 29.32 -11.46
N LEU A 285 8.46 30.24 -10.75
CA LEU A 285 7.43 31.15 -11.23
C LEU A 285 8.02 32.57 -11.22
N ASP A 286 7.35 33.53 -11.86
CA ASP A 286 7.86 34.91 -12.01
C ASP A 286 8.50 35.51 -10.73
N LYS A 287 7.85 35.31 -9.57
CA LYS A 287 8.30 35.88 -8.27
C LYS A 287 8.55 34.86 -7.19
N LYS A 288 8.46 33.57 -7.47
CA LYS A 288 8.52 32.51 -6.46
C LYS A 288 9.22 31.27 -6.99
N THR A 289 9.95 30.61 -6.10
CA THR A 289 10.45 29.27 -6.34
C THR A 289 9.82 28.32 -5.34
N ARG A 290 9.37 27.16 -5.81
CA ARG A 290 8.87 26.06 -4.99
C ARG A 290 9.66 24.80 -5.30
N THR A 291 10.10 24.11 -4.28
CA THR A 291 10.77 22.81 -4.44
C THR A 291 9.91 21.71 -3.80
N LEU A 292 9.50 20.75 -4.62
CA LEU A 292 8.79 19.57 -4.18
C LEU A 292 9.80 18.42 -4.07
N HIS A 293 9.92 17.82 -2.90
CA HIS A 293 10.82 16.69 -2.65
C HIS A 293 9.98 15.41 -2.65
N LEU A 294 10.11 14.59 -3.69
CA LEU A 294 9.38 13.33 -3.87
C LEU A 294 10.24 12.20 -3.30
N LEU A 295 10.07 11.93 -2.01
CA LEU A 295 10.91 11.00 -1.27
C LEU A 295 10.62 9.55 -1.68
N GLY A 296 11.66 8.73 -1.83
CA GLY A 296 11.57 7.36 -2.30
C GLY A 296 10.91 7.20 -3.67
N GLY A 297 10.85 8.28 -4.48
CA GLY A 297 10.11 8.28 -5.75
C GLY A 297 8.60 8.07 -5.55
N LEU A 298 8.07 8.45 -4.37
CA LEU A 298 6.68 8.25 -3.93
C LEU A 298 6.27 6.78 -3.83
N THR A 299 7.21 5.85 -3.82
CA THR A 299 7.01 4.46 -3.41
C THR A 299 7.00 4.35 -1.88
N PRO A 300 6.62 3.20 -1.28
CA PRO A 300 6.63 3.07 0.17
C PRO A 300 8.01 3.32 0.77
N ILE A 301 8.17 4.46 1.43
CA ILE A 301 9.48 4.98 1.87
C ILE A 301 10.12 4.14 2.98
N ASN A 302 9.32 3.36 3.70
CA ASN A 302 9.81 2.42 4.71
C ASN A 302 10.79 1.38 4.14
N PHE A 303 10.73 1.09 2.82
CA PHE A 303 11.64 0.16 2.14
C PHE A 303 12.91 0.84 1.60
N LEU A 304 13.05 2.15 1.74
CA LEU A 304 14.22 2.86 1.22
C LEU A 304 15.52 2.41 1.91
N TYR A 305 15.43 2.04 3.19
CA TYR A 305 16.56 1.55 3.99
C TYR A 305 16.33 0.11 4.46
N TYR A 306 15.86 -0.09 5.68
CA TYR A 306 15.81 -1.42 6.33
C TYR A 306 14.41 -2.04 6.37
N GLY A 307 13.37 -1.27 6.03
CA GLY A 307 11.98 -1.75 6.13
C GLY A 307 11.55 -1.96 7.59
N VAL A 308 10.71 -2.99 7.78
CA VAL A 308 10.29 -3.43 9.12
C VAL A 308 11.29 -4.45 9.66
N PRO A 309 11.75 -4.34 10.91
CA PRO A 309 12.70 -5.28 11.50
C PRO A 309 12.19 -6.73 11.50
N THR A 310 13.10 -7.68 11.30
CA THR A 310 12.78 -9.11 11.30
C THR A 310 12.09 -9.56 12.59
N GLU A 311 12.51 -9.02 13.75
CA GLU A 311 11.91 -9.29 15.06
C GLU A 311 10.39 -8.98 15.08
N THR A 312 9.97 -7.94 14.41
CA THR A 312 8.54 -7.59 14.25
C THR A 312 7.84 -8.46 13.20
N MET A 313 8.54 -8.81 12.13
CA MET A 313 7.98 -9.62 11.06
C MET A 313 7.83 -11.10 11.43
N ASP A 314 8.65 -11.60 12.34
CA ASP A 314 8.65 -13.01 12.73
C ASP A 314 7.29 -13.50 13.25
N PRO A 315 6.62 -12.87 14.25
CA PRO A 315 5.28 -13.26 14.66
C PRO A 315 4.22 -13.09 13.54
N VAL A 316 4.37 -12.12 12.67
CA VAL A 316 3.45 -11.90 11.52
C VAL A 316 3.57 -13.06 10.52
N LEU A 317 4.81 -13.41 10.14
CA LEU A 317 5.07 -14.52 9.22
C LEU A 317 4.71 -15.86 9.85
N THR A 318 4.94 -16.03 11.16
CA THR A 318 4.50 -17.21 11.90
C THR A 318 3.00 -17.38 11.80
N GLN A 319 2.21 -16.33 12.00
CA GLN A 319 0.75 -16.36 11.85
C GLN A 319 0.34 -16.71 10.42
N LEU A 320 1.03 -16.20 9.40
CA LEU A 320 0.80 -16.53 7.99
C LEU A 320 1.01 -18.01 7.72
N ILE A 321 2.15 -18.55 8.16
CA ILE A 321 2.51 -19.97 7.98
C ILE A 321 1.54 -20.88 8.74
N GLN A 322 1.18 -20.54 9.98
CA GLN A 322 0.21 -21.29 10.77
C GLN A 322 -1.17 -21.29 10.10
N SER A 323 -1.61 -20.16 9.52
CA SER A 323 -2.86 -20.09 8.77
C SER A 323 -2.83 -20.99 7.54
N ALA A 324 -1.69 -21.07 6.85
CA ALA A 324 -1.49 -21.98 5.71
C ALA A 324 -1.54 -23.46 6.15
N ALA A 325 -0.86 -23.80 7.24
CA ALA A 325 -0.89 -25.16 7.82
C ALA A 325 -2.30 -25.56 8.26
N GLY A 326 -3.03 -24.64 8.92
CA GLY A 326 -4.42 -24.84 9.34
C GLY A 326 -5.36 -25.11 8.16
N LEU A 327 -5.23 -24.35 7.07
CA LEU A 327 -6.02 -24.57 5.85
C LEU A 327 -5.77 -25.96 5.26
N LEU A 328 -4.50 -26.40 5.18
CA LEU A 328 -4.13 -27.72 4.69
C LEU A 328 -4.64 -28.84 5.61
N ALA A 329 -4.54 -28.67 6.93
CA ALA A 329 -5.02 -29.65 7.91
C ALA A 329 -6.53 -29.84 7.80
N ARG A 330 -7.30 -28.76 7.68
CA ARG A 330 -8.76 -28.83 7.46
C ARG A 330 -9.12 -29.55 6.17
N GLN A 331 -8.42 -29.27 5.11
CA GLN A 331 -8.65 -29.96 3.84
C GLN A 331 -8.40 -31.48 3.97
N LYS A 332 -7.32 -31.86 4.65
CA LYS A 332 -7.00 -33.28 4.89
C LYS A 332 -8.05 -34.00 5.75
N SER A 333 -8.60 -33.32 6.73
CA SER A 333 -9.63 -33.88 7.64
C SER A 333 -11.04 -33.92 7.03
N GLY A 334 -11.21 -33.46 5.77
CA GLY A 334 -12.53 -33.35 5.13
C GLY A 334 -13.40 -32.21 5.65
N LYS A 335 -12.87 -31.36 6.55
CA LYS A 335 -13.55 -30.19 7.12
C LYS A 335 -13.15 -28.92 6.38
N GLY A 336 -13.32 -28.89 5.05
CA GLY A 336 -12.96 -27.74 4.23
C GLY A 336 -13.58 -26.42 4.72
N LEU A 337 -12.93 -25.30 4.43
CA LEU A 337 -13.44 -23.97 4.73
C LEU A 337 -14.43 -23.49 3.65
N PRO A 338 -15.40 -22.66 4.00
CA PRO A 338 -16.32 -22.11 3.00
C PRO A 338 -15.56 -21.20 1.99
N PRO A 339 -16.00 -21.16 0.72
CA PRO A 339 -15.37 -20.38 -0.34
C PRO A 339 -15.70 -18.87 -0.19
N ARG A 340 -15.09 -18.25 0.79
CA ARG A 340 -15.18 -16.82 1.12
C ARG A 340 -13.89 -16.30 1.72
N VAL A 341 -13.81 -14.98 1.88
CA VAL A 341 -12.73 -14.34 2.65
C VAL A 341 -12.96 -14.60 4.13
N LEU A 342 -11.95 -15.14 4.79
CA LEU A 342 -11.93 -15.46 6.21
C LEU A 342 -10.79 -14.69 6.87
N ALA A 343 -11.13 -13.62 7.58
CA ALA A 343 -10.13 -12.83 8.30
C ALA A 343 -9.69 -13.57 9.57
N VAL A 344 -8.40 -13.71 9.76
CA VAL A 344 -7.81 -14.15 11.02
C VAL A 344 -7.68 -12.91 11.90
N ASP A 345 -8.56 -12.79 12.91
CA ASP A 345 -8.66 -11.60 13.75
C ASP A 345 -7.87 -11.73 15.07
N HIS A 346 -7.50 -12.95 15.44
CA HIS A 346 -6.81 -13.24 16.69
C HIS A 346 -5.42 -13.81 16.43
N GLU A 347 -4.58 -13.81 17.45
CA GLU A 347 -3.30 -14.55 17.49
C GLU A 347 -3.49 -16.06 17.32
N ILE A 348 -4.73 -16.53 17.49
CA ILE A 348 -5.10 -17.92 17.36
C ILE A 348 -5.36 -18.18 15.86
N THR A 349 -4.55 -19.03 15.32
CA THR A 349 -4.79 -19.65 14.02
C THR A 349 -6.14 -20.35 14.01
N VAL A 350 -6.74 -20.34 12.83
CA VAL A 350 -8.01 -21.00 12.51
C VAL A 350 -7.99 -22.46 12.95
N ASP A 351 -7.37 -23.03 13.76
CA ASP A 351 -7.36 -24.40 14.31
C ASP A 351 -6.03 -24.72 15.02
N ALA A 352 -5.71 -23.93 16.03
CA ALA A 352 -4.66 -24.31 16.97
C ALA A 352 -4.82 -25.77 17.50
N GLU A 353 -6.05 -26.28 17.54
CA GLU A 353 -6.34 -27.68 17.89
C GLU A 353 -5.96 -28.68 16.79
N LEU A 354 -5.98 -28.30 15.50
CA LEU A 354 -5.58 -29.17 14.39
C LEU A 354 -4.08 -29.19 14.13
N ILE A 355 -3.38 -28.17 14.57
CA ILE A 355 -1.91 -28.07 14.44
C ILE A 355 -1.23 -28.85 15.57
N LYS A 356 -1.92 -29.05 16.70
CA LYS A 356 -1.41 -29.81 17.86
C LYS A 356 -1.56 -31.35 17.74
N LYS A 357 -2.13 -31.84 16.68
CA LYS A 357 -2.21 -33.25 16.32
C LYS A 357 -1.33 -33.55 15.10
#